data_7be6cfd4221a3b1bcef11c1f9fe1c5d0
#
_entry.id   7be6cfd4221a3b1bcef11c1f9fe1c5d0
#
_cell.length_a   1.000
_cell.length_b   1.000
_cell.length_c   1.000
_cell.angle_alpha   90.00
_cell.angle_beta   90.00
_cell.angle_gamma   90.00
#
_symmetry.space_group_name_H-M   'P 1'
#
loop_
_entity.id
_entity.type
_entity.pdbx_description
1 polymer ?
#
loop_
_entity_poly.entity_id
_entity_poly.type
_entity_poly.pdbx_seq_one_letter_code
_entity_poly.pdbx_strand_id
1 'polypeptide(L)'
;MNTPVNREFLGIGWRFPLQVAPDGRIALTRYEQRVEESILLILSTAPGERPMLPEFGCGIHDLVFAPNDTGTISLVVHMAREALTSFEQRIDLIDVSAANSPDAPNLLLIRVNYRVRETNAIGNLVYPFYIKESR
;
A
#
# COMPACT_ATOMS: atom_id res chain seq x y z
N MET A 1 -5.30 -4.53 18.79
CA MET A 1 -4.72 -4.41 18.31
C MET A 1 -4.37 -4.26 17.69
N ASN A 2 -4.76 -4.59 17.83
CA ASN A 2 -4.18 -4.55 17.12
C ASN A 2 -4.03 -4.40 16.28
N THR A 3 -4.37 -4.64 16.28
CA THR A 3 -3.92 -4.45 15.47
C THR A 3 -3.52 -4.15 14.95
N PRO A 4 -3.68 -4.31 15.07
CA PRO A 4 -2.99 -3.99 14.44
C PRO A 4 -2.64 -3.48 13.92
N VAL A 5 -2.67 -3.68 14.07
CA VAL A 5 -1.92 -3.31 13.46
C VAL A 5 -1.34 -2.90 13.33
N ASN A 6 -1.23 -2.93 13.58
CA ASN A 6 -0.34 -2.61 13.37
C ASN A 6 0.38 -2.41 13.17
N ARG A 7 0.51 -2.44 13.41
CA ARG A 7 1.39 -2.28 13.36
C ARG A 7 2.13 -2.00 13.04
N GLU A 8 2.22 -2.04 13.17
CA GLU A 8 2.99 -1.77 12.82
C GLU A 8 3.53 -1.56 12.25
N PHE A 9 3.33 -1.60 12.54
CA PHE A 9 3.94 -1.45 11.88
C PHE A 9 4.51 -1.40 11.57
N LEU A 10 4.46 -1.39 11.85
CA LEU A 10 5.11 -1.31 11.41
C LEU A 10 5.79 -1.37 11.08
N GLY A 11 5.81 -1.29 11.38
CA GLY A 11 6.56 -1.60 11.06
C GLY A 11 6.82 -1.73 10.67
N ILE A 12 6.89 -2.00 10.87
CA ILE A 12 7.08 -2.31 10.52
C ILE A 12 7.14 -2.65 10.28
N GLY A 13 6.97 -2.87 10.58
CA GLY A 13 6.97 -3.49 10.40
C GLY A 13 6.21 -3.75 10.24
N TRP A 14 5.93 -4.16 10.46
CA TRP A 14 5.30 -4.47 10.40
C TRP A 14 5.07 -5.37 10.51
N ARG A 15 4.86 -5.82 10.68
CA ARG A 15 4.50 -6.54 10.76
C ARG A 15 3.77 -6.71 10.42
N PHE A 16 3.45 -7.00 10.24
CA PHE A 16 2.71 -7.19 9.82
C PHE A 16 2.12 -7.94 10.07
N PRO A 17 1.95 -8.29 10.44
CA PRO A 17 1.39 -9.28 10.71
C PRO A 17 0.41 -9.85 10.36
N LEU A 18 0.06 -10.26 10.25
CA LEU A 18 -0.78 -10.72 9.67
C LEU A 18 -0.84 -12.09 9.52
N GLN A 19 -0.38 -12.79 10.19
CA GLN A 19 -0.33 -14.10 10.11
C GLN A 19 -1.38 -14.76 10.81
N VAL A 20 -1.42 -15.98 10.89
CA VAL A 20 -2.37 -16.74 11.54
C VAL A 20 -2.44 -16.38 12.90
N ALA A 21 -3.55 -15.98 13.29
CA ALA A 21 -3.68 -15.68 14.66
C ALA A 21 -4.55 -16.72 15.30
N PRO A 22 -4.20 -17.14 16.47
CA PRO A 22 -5.05 -18.05 17.20
C PRO A 22 -6.41 -17.48 17.49
N ASP A 23 -6.56 -16.17 17.33
CA ASP A 23 -7.85 -15.54 17.57
C ASP A 23 -8.80 -15.68 16.39
N GLY A 24 -8.46 -16.49 15.40
CA GLY A 24 -9.39 -16.79 14.33
C GLY A 24 -9.18 -16.02 13.06
N ARG A 25 -8.17 -15.14 13.01
CA ARG A 25 -7.92 -14.45 11.76
C ARG A 25 -7.39 -15.43 10.74
N ILE A 26 -7.63 -15.10 9.47
CA ILE A 26 -7.23 -15.98 8.38
C ILE A 26 -5.74 -15.88 8.14
N ALA A 27 -5.09 -17.03 8.05
CA ALA A 27 -3.69 -17.07 7.71
C ALA A 27 -3.54 -16.91 6.22
N LEU A 28 -2.56 -16.12 5.82
CA LEU A 28 -2.21 -16.01 4.42
C LEU A 28 -1.36 -17.19 4.01
N THR A 29 -1.60 -17.72 2.83
CA THR A 29 -0.72 -18.73 2.25
C THR A 29 0.58 -18.03 1.87
N ARG A 30 1.61 -18.84 1.56
CA ARG A 30 2.87 -18.29 1.10
C ARG A 30 2.67 -17.48 -0.19
N TYR A 31 1.82 -17.97 -1.09
CA TYR A 31 1.54 -17.26 -2.32
C TYR A 31 0.90 -15.90 -2.04
N GLU A 32 -0.07 -15.87 -1.14
CA GLU A 32 -0.76 -14.63 -0.78
C GLU A 32 0.18 -13.65 -0.10
N GLN A 33 1.11 -14.16 0.71
CA GLN A 33 2.12 -13.31 1.33
C GLN A 33 3.03 -12.68 0.29
N ARG A 34 3.40 -13.41 -0.74
CA ARG A 34 4.23 -12.88 -1.81
C ARG A 34 3.51 -11.81 -2.60
N VAL A 35 2.21 -11.99 -2.81
CA VAL A 35 1.41 -10.97 -3.48
C VAL A 35 1.38 -9.70 -2.66
N GLU A 36 1.18 -9.83 -1.36
CA GLU A 36 1.18 -8.67 -0.48
C GLU A 36 2.52 -7.94 -0.50
N GLU A 37 3.60 -8.70 -0.43
CA GLU A 37 4.94 -8.11 -0.48
C GLU A 37 5.18 -7.40 -1.81
N SER A 38 4.66 -7.97 -2.89
CA SER A 38 4.78 -7.36 -4.21
C SER A 38 4.05 -6.03 -4.28
N ILE A 39 2.85 -5.97 -3.71
CA ILE A 39 2.09 -4.71 -3.67
C ILE A 39 2.88 -3.65 -2.90
N LEU A 40 3.43 -4.04 -1.75
CA LEU A 40 4.23 -3.10 -0.96
C LEU A 40 5.46 -2.63 -1.74
N LEU A 41 6.10 -3.54 -2.44
CA LEU A 41 7.27 -3.19 -3.24
C LEU A 41 6.90 -2.19 -4.33
N ILE A 42 5.79 -2.41 -5.02
CA ILE A 42 5.36 -1.51 -6.08
C ILE A 42 5.10 -0.11 -5.50
N LEU A 43 4.37 -0.05 -4.40
CA LEU A 43 4.03 1.24 -3.81
C LEU A 43 5.24 1.97 -3.24
N SER A 44 6.24 1.23 -2.79
CA SER A 44 7.41 1.85 -2.17
C SER A 44 8.54 2.16 -3.16
N THR A 45 8.39 1.75 -4.41
CA THR A 45 9.43 1.99 -5.42
C THR A 45 9.06 3.19 -6.26
N ALA A 46 10.00 4.13 -6.42
CA ALA A 46 9.79 5.27 -7.31
C ALA A 46 10.17 4.85 -8.73
N PRO A 47 9.44 5.32 -9.75
CA PRO A 47 9.83 5.03 -11.12
C PRO A 47 11.24 5.53 -11.38
N GLY A 48 12.03 4.74 -12.09
CA GLY A 48 13.40 5.09 -12.38
C GLY A 48 14.42 4.54 -11.41
N GLU A 49 13.97 4.00 -10.26
CA GLU A 49 14.91 3.44 -9.29
C GLU A 49 15.56 2.16 -9.77
N ARG A 50 14.88 1.42 -10.62
CA ARG A 50 15.38 0.13 -11.08
C ARG A 50 15.92 0.27 -12.49
N PRO A 51 17.24 0.09 -12.69
CA PRO A 51 17.82 0.28 -14.03
C PRO A 51 17.23 -0.64 -15.08
N MET A 52 16.90 -1.87 -14.69
CA MET A 52 16.35 -2.83 -15.65
C MET A 52 14.87 -2.65 -15.91
N LEU A 53 14.18 -1.93 -15.04
CA LEU A 53 12.75 -1.70 -15.16
C LEU A 53 12.45 -0.25 -14.80
N PRO A 54 12.83 0.69 -15.69
CA PRO A 54 12.72 2.10 -15.33
C PRO A 54 11.28 2.58 -15.09
N GLU A 55 10.30 1.89 -15.65
CA GLU A 55 8.90 2.28 -15.46
C GLU A 55 8.25 1.63 -14.25
N PHE A 56 8.95 0.69 -13.63
CA PHE A 56 8.37 -0.02 -12.49
C PHE A 56 8.32 0.89 -11.27
N GLY A 57 7.17 0.90 -10.61
CA GLY A 57 7.01 1.67 -9.39
C GLY A 57 5.74 2.49 -9.40
N CYS A 58 5.63 3.35 -8.42
CA CYS A 58 4.44 4.15 -8.22
C CYS A 58 4.78 5.63 -8.23
N GLY A 59 4.04 6.41 -8.99
CA GLY A 59 4.33 7.83 -9.13
C GLY A 59 4.01 8.68 -7.93
N ILE A 60 3.49 8.09 -6.85
CA ILE A 60 3.17 8.88 -5.65
C ILE A 60 4.39 9.57 -5.08
N HIS A 61 5.59 9.03 -5.33
CA HIS A 61 6.80 9.59 -4.77
C HIS A 61 7.12 10.98 -5.33
N ASP A 62 6.54 11.32 -6.47
CA ASP A 62 6.65 12.66 -7.02
C ASP A 62 5.79 13.67 -6.26
N LEU A 63 4.90 13.18 -5.42
CA LEU A 63 3.96 14.03 -4.69
C LEU A 63 4.39 14.26 -3.25
N VAL A 64 5.61 13.86 -2.91
CA VAL A 64 6.09 13.96 -1.52
C VAL A 64 6.13 15.41 -1.03
N PHE A 65 6.33 16.37 -1.94
CA PHE A 65 6.35 17.78 -1.58
C PHE A 65 5.12 18.53 -2.06
N ALA A 66 4.10 17.80 -2.50
CA ALA A 66 2.86 18.43 -2.96
C ALA A 66 2.05 18.92 -1.76
N PRO A 67 1.14 19.87 -1.99
CA PRO A 67 0.24 20.30 -0.92
C PRO A 67 -0.60 19.14 -0.41
N ASN A 68 -0.85 19.14 0.90
CA ASN A 68 -1.64 18.07 1.51
C ASN A 68 -3.11 18.48 1.45
N ASP A 69 -3.71 18.33 0.29
CA ASP A 69 -5.10 18.71 0.09
C ASP A 69 -5.85 17.60 -0.65
N THR A 70 -7.14 17.81 -0.85
CA THR A 70 -8.00 16.80 -1.46
C THR A 70 -7.55 16.43 -2.87
N GLY A 71 -7.07 17.42 -3.62
CA GLY A 71 -6.61 17.15 -4.97
C GLY A 71 -5.40 16.22 -4.99
N THR A 72 -4.46 16.45 -4.08
CA THR A 72 -3.28 15.61 -3.97
C THR A 72 -3.66 14.21 -3.52
N ILE A 73 -4.58 14.10 -2.56
CA ILE A 73 -5.04 12.80 -2.09
C ILE A 73 -5.68 12.00 -3.22
N SER A 74 -6.51 12.66 -4.03
CA SER A 74 -7.12 12.01 -5.18
C SER A 74 -6.09 11.53 -6.18
N LEU A 75 -5.05 12.33 -6.39
CA LEU A 75 -3.99 11.97 -7.31
C LEU A 75 -3.18 10.79 -6.78
N VAL A 76 -2.91 10.77 -5.48
CA VAL A 76 -2.22 9.65 -4.84
C VAL A 76 -3.01 8.35 -5.07
N VAL A 77 -4.33 8.40 -4.86
CA VAL A 77 -5.17 7.23 -5.07
C VAL A 77 -5.10 6.77 -6.53
N HIS A 78 -5.18 7.72 -7.46
CA HIS A 78 -5.12 7.39 -8.88
C HIS A 78 -3.80 6.74 -9.24
N MET A 79 -2.70 7.31 -8.77
CA MET A 79 -1.38 6.77 -9.10
C MET A 79 -1.13 5.40 -8.48
N ALA A 80 -1.62 5.19 -7.26
CA ALA A 80 -1.50 3.88 -6.63
C ALA A 80 -2.29 2.84 -7.40
N ARG A 81 -3.53 3.18 -7.78
CA ARG A 81 -4.37 2.27 -8.55
C ARG A 81 -3.72 1.93 -9.89
N GLU A 82 -3.18 2.95 -10.55
CA GLU A 82 -2.57 2.76 -11.86
C GLU A 82 -1.35 1.85 -11.77
N ALA A 83 -0.49 2.08 -10.78
CA ALA A 83 0.71 1.28 -10.61
C ALA A 83 0.36 -0.18 -10.34
N LEU A 84 -0.59 -0.41 -9.45
CA LEU A 84 -0.96 -1.78 -9.10
C LEU A 84 -1.64 -2.48 -10.28
N THR A 85 -2.44 -1.76 -11.05
CA THR A 85 -3.07 -2.33 -12.23
C THR A 85 -2.02 -2.73 -13.27
N SER A 86 -0.97 -1.92 -13.40
CA SER A 86 0.05 -2.18 -14.40
C SER A 86 1.03 -3.26 -13.99
N PHE A 87 1.41 -3.32 -12.72
CA PHE A 87 2.53 -4.16 -12.31
C PHE A 87 2.16 -5.35 -11.44
N GLU A 88 0.92 -5.43 -10.95
CA GLU A 88 0.51 -6.58 -10.16
C GLU A 88 -0.73 -7.19 -10.77
N GLN A 89 -0.52 -8.15 -11.64
CA GLN A 89 -1.62 -8.74 -12.40
C GLN A 89 -2.25 -9.94 -11.71
N ARG A 90 -1.72 -10.33 -10.55
CA ARG A 90 -2.26 -11.47 -9.81
C ARG A 90 -3.46 -11.09 -8.96
N ILE A 91 -3.83 -9.81 -8.95
CA ILE A 91 -4.92 -9.33 -8.12
C ILE A 91 -5.95 -8.59 -8.95
N ASP A 92 -7.17 -8.52 -8.40
CA ASP A 92 -8.19 -7.60 -8.85
C ASP A 92 -8.33 -6.54 -7.75
N LEU A 93 -8.20 -5.28 -8.12
CA LEU A 93 -8.39 -4.20 -7.16
C LEU A 93 -9.86 -4.03 -6.88
N ILE A 94 -10.22 -4.10 -5.60
CA ILE A 94 -11.59 -3.86 -5.18
C ILE A 94 -11.76 -2.38 -4.92
N ASP A 95 -10.80 -1.79 -4.19
CA ASP A 95 -10.90 -0.39 -3.82
C ASP A 95 -9.53 0.13 -3.39
N VAL A 96 -9.26 1.39 -3.71
CA VAL A 96 -8.07 2.08 -3.25
C VAL A 96 -8.53 3.42 -2.70
N SER A 97 -8.15 3.72 -1.48
CA SER A 97 -8.52 4.98 -0.86
C SER A 97 -7.33 5.51 -0.06
N ALA A 98 -7.40 6.77 0.29
CA ALA A 98 -6.35 7.40 1.08
C ALA A 98 -6.95 8.46 1.96
N ALA A 99 -6.41 8.59 3.16
CA ALA A 99 -6.86 9.61 4.10
C ALA A 99 -5.71 9.96 5.01
N ASN A 100 -5.75 11.18 5.56
CA ASN A 100 -4.75 11.57 6.54
C ASN A 100 -4.95 10.77 7.82
N SER A 101 -3.84 10.45 8.46
CA SER A 101 -3.88 9.82 9.76
C SER A 101 -4.37 10.83 10.79
N PRO A 102 -5.26 10.44 11.71
CA PRO A 102 -5.67 11.36 12.76
C PRO A 102 -4.52 11.74 13.70
N ASP A 103 -3.51 10.89 13.79
CA ASP A 103 -2.39 11.14 14.70
C ASP A 103 -1.28 11.96 14.07
N ALA A 104 -1.20 11.98 12.74
CA ALA A 104 -0.14 12.67 12.03
C ALA A 104 -0.69 13.25 10.74
N PRO A 105 -0.99 14.54 10.70
CA PRO A 105 -1.65 15.11 9.51
C PRO A 105 -0.85 14.99 8.23
N ASN A 106 0.47 14.90 8.32
CA ASN A 106 1.29 14.76 7.12
C ASN A 106 1.45 13.32 6.67
N LEU A 107 0.80 12.39 7.35
CA LEU A 107 0.86 10.98 7.00
C LEU A 107 -0.44 10.58 6.30
N LEU A 108 -0.30 10.14 5.06
CA LEU A 108 -1.43 9.57 4.33
C LEU A 108 -1.40 8.08 4.48
N LEU A 109 -2.56 7.51 4.81
CA LEU A 109 -2.71 6.06 4.87
C LEU A 109 -3.42 5.64 3.60
N ILE A 110 -2.71 4.93 2.74
CA ILE A 110 -3.25 4.43 1.50
C ILE A 110 -3.76 3.03 1.74
N ARG A 111 -5.07 2.83 1.59
CA ARG A 111 -5.69 1.54 1.83
C ARG A 111 -5.98 0.86 0.52
N VAL A 112 -5.55 -0.38 0.41
CA VAL A 112 -5.75 -1.17 -0.80
C VAL A 112 -6.53 -2.41 -0.43
N ASN A 113 -7.70 -2.56 -1.03
CA ASN A 113 -8.50 -3.77 -0.89
C ASN A 113 -8.42 -4.50 -2.22
N TYR A 114 -8.06 -5.77 -2.17
CA TYR A 114 -7.83 -6.52 -3.39
C TYR A 114 -8.25 -7.96 -3.21
N ARG A 115 -8.39 -8.65 -4.33
CA ARG A 115 -8.68 -10.08 -4.35
C ARG A 115 -7.57 -10.76 -5.13
N VAL A 116 -6.97 -11.79 -4.55
CA VAL A 116 -5.96 -12.58 -5.23
C VAL A 116 -6.69 -13.53 -6.17
N ARG A 117 -6.41 -13.39 -7.47
CA ARG A 117 -7.18 -14.12 -8.49
C ARG A 117 -7.08 -15.62 -8.33
N GLU A 118 -5.90 -16.11 -8.03
CA GLU A 118 -5.68 -17.55 -8.02
C GLU A 118 -6.35 -18.23 -6.84
N THR A 119 -6.39 -17.59 -5.70
CA THR A 119 -6.93 -18.21 -4.49
C THR A 119 -8.26 -17.62 -4.07
N ASN A 120 -8.71 -16.56 -4.73
CA ASN A 120 -9.93 -15.81 -4.36
C ASN A 120 -9.85 -15.20 -2.96
N ALA A 121 -8.68 -15.13 -2.37
CA ALA A 121 -8.53 -14.54 -1.05
C ALA A 121 -8.65 -13.02 -1.13
N ILE A 122 -9.34 -12.44 -0.17
CA ILE A 122 -9.48 -11.00 -0.08
C ILE A 122 -8.37 -10.47 0.81
N GLY A 123 -7.63 -9.48 0.31
CA GLY A 123 -6.57 -8.85 1.07
C GLY A 123 -6.89 -7.40 1.38
N ASN A 124 -6.31 -6.92 2.45
CA ASN A 124 -6.49 -5.55 2.90
C ASN A 124 -5.15 -5.06 3.39
N LEU A 125 -4.68 -3.96 2.81
CA LEU A 125 -3.34 -3.48 3.04
C LEU A 125 -3.37 -1.99 3.26
N VAL A 126 -2.55 -1.50 4.18
CA VAL A 126 -2.40 -0.07 4.42
C VAL A 126 -0.95 0.30 4.21
N TYR A 127 -0.70 1.25 3.32
CA TYR A 127 0.64 1.73 3.05
C TYR A 127 0.77 3.16 3.54
N PRO A 128 1.72 3.46 4.44
CA PRO A 128 1.90 4.82 4.93
C PRO A 128 2.74 5.64 3.95
N PHE A 129 2.27 6.83 3.64
CA PHE A 129 2.98 7.74 2.74
C PHE A 129 3.06 9.11 3.39
N TYR A 130 4.28 9.59 3.63
CA TYR A 130 4.49 10.88 4.27
C TYR A 130 4.60 11.97 3.21
N ILE A 131 3.82 13.03 3.39
CA ILE A 131 3.90 14.20 2.55
C ILE A 131 4.74 15.24 3.28
N LYS A 132 5.81 15.70 2.64
CA LYS A 132 6.71 16.69 3.21
C LYS A 132 6.49 17.98 2.47
N GLU A 133 5.39 18.61 2.78
CA GLU A 133 5.02 19.83 2.10
C GLU A 133 6.15 20.83 2.05
N SER A 134 6.44 21.33 0.85
CA SER A 134 7.50 22.30 0.69
C SER A 134 7.05 23.66 1.22
N ARG A 135 7.96 24.43 1.79
CA ARG A 135 7.63 25.75 2.29
C ARG A 135 8.23 26.82 1.45
#